data_a6c21690a483bc0e6368f3d19d10db75
#
_entry.id   a6c21690a483bc0e6368f3d19d10db75
#
_cell.length_a   1.000
_cell.length_b   1.000
_cell.length_c   1.000
_cell.angle_alpha   90.00
_cell.angle_beta   90.00
_cell.angle_gamma   90.00
#
_symmetry.space_group_name_H-M   'P 1'
#
loop_
_entity.id
_entity.type
_entity.pdbx_description
1 polymer ?
#
loop_
_entity_poly.entity_id
_entity_poly.type
_entity_poly.pdbx_seq_one_letter_code
_entity_poly.pdbx_strand_id
1 'polypeptide(L)'
;MAPSLATISQLRGGEVGSSQGATKYEIGQTYEVPIGKIKSNSVNPRAIYTASAVSEMAESLTARGQGQSASAYVDEAGDIVLIDGERRLRGARAAGLPTLRVEIRPKPASERELYEEARAANVERKDQSPLDDALKWKELLSRKIYPTQVALAKALNLGEDHVSRTLSLAQLPSRIVQAAAEYPELLSLKMLNAIREFWEVKGEEETLELVLDAAKTGIGYRDVAARRKAAAKGTVKRPRSTREQLSFRGAKGEFKSFEEDGRIELKLKGLAPDVAAEISEKILALFPKE
;
A
#
# COMPACT_ATOMS: atom_id res chain seq x y z
N MET A 1 -53.76 31.10 38.60
CA MET A 1 -53.46 32.28 37.76
C MET A 1 -52.13 32.01 37.12
N ALA A 2 -52.11 31.78 35.85
CA ALA A 2 -50.88 31.54 35.05
C ALA A 2 -50.27 32.93 34.71
N PRO A 3 -48.94 33.10 34.72
CA PRO A 3 -48.32 34.35 34.30
C PRO A 3 -48.33 34.49 32.78
N SER A 4 -48.60 35.74 32.37
CA SER A 4 -48.80 36.22 31.02
C SER A 4 -47.55 36.06 30.09
N LEU A 5 -47.76 35.76 28.80
CA LEU A 5 -46.81 35.61 27.72
C LEU A 5 -45.95 36.88 27.40
N ALA A 6 -46.03 37.92 28.19
CA ALA A 6 -45.31 39.19 27.94
C ALA A 6 -43.89 39.26 28.57
N THR A 7 -43.45 38.26 29.37
CA THR A 7 -42.18 38.34 30.11
C THR A 7 -41.01 37.58 29.41
N ILE A 8 -41.24 36.92 28.27
CA ILE A 8 -40.22 36.15 27.57
C ILE A 8 -39.52 36.95 26.42
N SER A 9 -40.02 38.18 26.16
CA SER A 9 -39.50 39.02 25.03
C SER A 9 -38.32 39.94 25.41
N GLN A 10 -37.86 39.97 26.66
CA GLN A 10 -36.83 40.94 27.09
C GLN A 10 -35.44 40.32 27.37
N LEU A 11 -35.21 39.04 27.03
CA LEU A 11 -33.90 38.41 27.17
C LEU A 11 -33.16 38.15 25.81
N ARG A 12 -33.59 38.82 24.75
CA ARG A 12 -32.91 38.78 23.43
C ARG A 12 -32.48 40.15 22.97
N GLY A 13 -31.63 40.80 23.73
CA GLY A 13 -31.04 42.08 23.39
C GLY A 13 -29.63 42.20 23.95
N GLY A 14 -28.81 41.17 23.77
CA GLY A 14 -27.37 41.26 23.98
C GLY A 14 -26.72 41.64 22.63
N GLU A 15 -26.22 42.88 22.55
CA GLU A 15 -25.45 43.39 21.45
C GLU A 15 -24.35 42.43 21.09
N VAL A 16 -24.32 41.98 19.83
CA VAL A 16 -23.17 41.28 19.20
C VAL A 16 -22.07 42.34 19.04
N GLY A 17 -21.39 42.64 20.13
CA GLY A 17 -20.15 43.38 20.12
C GLY A 17 -19.10 42.54 19.39
N SER A 18 -18.70 42.96 18.19
CA SER A 18 -17.57 42.45 17.43
C SER A 18 -16.25 42.81 18.13
N SER A 19 -15.95 42.18 19.25
CA SER A 19 -14.58 42.04 19.73
C SER A 19 -14.07 40.67 19.25
N GLN A 20 -13.29 40.68 18.17
CA GLN A 20 -12.42 39.53 17.79
C GLN A 20 -11.33 39.38 18.88
N GLY A 21 -11.71 39.00 20.08
CA GLY A 21 -10.81 38.48 21.09
C GLY A 21 -10.28 37.15 20.57
N ALA A 22 -8.98 37.06 20.35
CA ALA A 22 -8.32 35.82 19.97
C ALA A 22 -8.76 34.72 20.94
N THR A 23 -9.44 33.69 20.47
CA THR A 23 -9.86 32.55 21.29
C THR A 23 -8.61 31.95 21.92
N LYS A 24 -8.47 32.02 23.23
CA LYS A 24 -7.36 31.41 23.94
C LYS A 24 -7.63 29.92 24.07
N TYR A 25 -6.87 29.13 23.33
CA TYR A 25 -6.96 27.67 23.39
C TYR A 25 -6.11 27.14 24.56
N GLU A 26 -6.69 26.26 25.37
CA GLU A 26 -6.04 25.65 26.53
C GLU A 26 -5.82 24.17 26.31
N ILE A 27 -4.63 23.66 26.68
CA ILE A 27 -4.27 22.27 26.59
C ILE A 27 -5.22 21.39 27.40
N GLY A 28 -5.65 20.27 26.83
CA GLY A 28 -6.60 19.34 27.43
C GLY A 28 -8.08 19.73 27.25
N GLN A 29 -8.36 20.88 26.65
CA GLN A 29 -9.73 21.32 26.38
C GLN A 29 -10.15 21.04 24.94
N THR A 30 -11.45 20.87 24.73
CA THR A 30 -12.07 20.61 23.44
C THR A 30 -12.85 21.80 22.93
N TYR A 31 -12.67 22.17 21.69
CA TYR A 31 -13.28 23.34 21.06
C TYR A 31 -13.95 22.99 19.74
N GLU A 32 -15.03 23.69 19.38
CA GLU A 32 -15.57 23.74 18.03
C GLU A 32 -14.77 24.75 17.20
N VAL A 33 -13.86 24.25 16.37
CA VAL A 33 -12.93 25.09 15.61
C VAL A 33 -13.44 25.27 14.18
N PRO A 34 -13.55 26.51 13.66
CA PRO A 34 -13.88 26.74 12.24
C PRO A 34 -12.92 25.98 11.32
N ILE A 35 -13.47 25.24 10.37
CA ILE A 35 -12.69 24.35 9.47
C ILE A 35 -11.59 25.13 8.72
N GLY A 36 -11.84 26.38 8.37
CA GLY A 36 -10.85 27.23 7.69
C GLY A 36 -9.63 27.59 8.53
N LYS A 37 -9.70 27.45 9.87
CA LYS A 37 -8.59 27.70 10.80
C LYS A 37 -7.76 26.42 11.09
N ILE A 38 -8.20 25.27 10.58
CA ILE A 38 -7.53 23.98 10.84
C ILE A 38 -6.59 23.66 9.70
N LYS A 39 -5.30 23.55 10.02
CA LYS A 39 -4.25 23.11 9.11
C LYS A 39 -4.02 21.60 9.22
N SER A 40 -3.76 20.96 8.08
CA SER A 40 -3.36 19.56 8.03
C SER A 40 -1.96 19.36 8.61
N ASN A 41 -1.71 18.18 9.15
CA ASN A 41 -0.38 17.74 9.56
C ASN A 41 0.53 17.53 8.34
N SER A 42 1.66 18.24 8.25
CA SER A 42 2.62 18.13 7.15
C SER A 42 3.27 16.75 7.06
N VAL A 43 3.37 16.05 8.18
CA VAL A 43 3.94 14.70 8.28
C VAL A 43 2.87 13.64 8.60
N ASN A 44 1.61 13.90 8.24
CA ASN A 44 0.52 12.95 8.48
C ASN A 44 0.88 11.55 7.97
N PRO A 45 0.76 10.50 8.80
CA PRO A 45 1.11 9.13 8.45
C PRO A 45 0.28 8.58 7.29
N ARG A 46 -1.01 8.91 7.23
CA ARG A 46 -1.87 8.52 6.13
C ARG A 46 -1.56 9.38 4.90
N ALA A 47 -1.13 8.73 3.82
CA ALA A 47 -0.80 9.37 2.56
C ALA A 47 -1.95 9.27 1.53
N ILE A 48 -2.80 8.23 1.66
CA ILE A 48 -3.83 7.90 0.68
C ILE A 48 -5.22 8.14 1.26
N TYR A 49 -6.01 8.90 0.53
CA TYR A 49 -7.41 9.20 0.82
C TYR A 49 -8.23 8.91 -0.43
N THR A 50 -8.94 7.80 -0.45
CA THR A 50 -9.83 7.45 -1.56
C THR A 50 -11.08 8.33 -1.53
N ALA A 51 -11.69 8.56 -2.69
CA ALA A 51 -12.92 9.34 -2.77
C ALA A 51 -14.06 8.68 -1.97
N SER A 52 -14.14 7.33 -2.02
CA SER A 52 -15.09 6.54 -1.25
C SER A 52 -14.94 6.77 0.26
N ALA A 53 -13.71 6.67 0.79
CA ALA A 53 -13.45 6.86 2.22
C ALA A 53 -13.74 8.28 2.72
N VAL A 54 -13.57 9.30 1.86
CA VAL A 54 -13.93 10.69 2.20
C VAL A 54 -15.44 10.87 2.18
N SER A 55 -16.16 10.31 1.20
CA SER A 55 -17.62 10.36 1.11
C SER A 55 -18.28 9.66 2.30
N GLU A 56 -17.84 8.43 2.63
CA GLU A 56 -18.33 7.69 3.80
C GLU A 56 -18.15 8.49 5.11
N MET A 57 -17.01 9.18 5.28
CA MET A 57 -16.76 10.02 6.44
C MET A 57 -17.69 11.24 6.44
N ALA A 58 -17.92 11.88 5.28
CA ALA A 58 -18.82 13.01 5.16
C ALA A 58 -20.27 12.63 5.51
N GLU A 59 -20.75 11.51 4.98
CA GLU A 59 -22.07 10.96 5.32
C GLU A 59 -22.20 10.62 6.79
N SER A 60 -21.17 9.97 7.37
CA SER A 60 -21.15 9.63 8.80
C SER A 60 -21.20 10.87 9.69
N LEU A 61 -20.44 11.92 9.37
CA LEU A 61 -20.43 13.17 10.12
C LEU A 61 -21.77 13.91 10.01
N THR A 62 -22.39 13.88 8.84
CA THR A 62 -23.71 14.51 8.63
C THR A 62 -24.82 13.76 9.38
N ALA A 63 -24.81 12.42 9.34
CA ALA A 63 -25.87 11.60 9.91
C ALA A 63 -25.80 11.49 11.45
N ARG A 64 -24.58 11.40 12.00
CA ARG A 64 -24.36 11.05 13.42
C ARG A 64 -23.56 12.10 14.20
N GLY A 65 -23.08 13.13 13.51
CA GLY A 65 -22.14 14.09 14.09
C GLY A 65 -20.75 13.47 14.34
N GLN A 66 -19.90 14.24 14.98
CA GLN A 66 -18.54 13.82 15.30
C GLN A 66 -18.49 13.05 16.63
N GLY A 67 -18.32 11.73 16.58
CA GLY A 67 -18.24 10.87 17.78
C GLY A 67 -16.99 11.13 18.63
N GLN A 68 -15.82 11.31 17.99
CA GLN A 68 -14.54 11.58 18.67
C GLN A 68 -13.95 12.90 18.19
N SER A 69 -13.36 13.68 19.10
CA SER A 69 -12.62 14.89 18.76
C SER A 69 -11.39 14.55 17.91
N ALA A 70 -11.02 15.41 16.98
CA ALA A 70 -9.69 15.41 16.41
C ALA A 70 -8.70 15.91 17.48
N SER A 71 -7.41 15.60 17.36
CA SER A 71 -6.38 16.17 18.21
C SER A 71 -5.50 17.15 17.42
N ALA A 72 -5.16 18.28 18.01
CA ALA A 72 -4.35 19.30 17.38
C ALA A 72 -3.55 20.11 18.42
N TYR A 73 -2.58 20.85 17.95
CA TYR A 73 -1.87 21.84 18.74
C TYR A 73 -2.01 23.23 18.14
N VAL A 74 -1.71 24.25 18.93
CA VAL A 74 -1.66 25.64 18.47
C VAL A 74 -0.23 25.94 18.07
N ASP A 75 -0.01 26.39 16.84
CA ASP A 75 1.32 26.80 16.38
C ASP A 75 1.67 28.24 16.85
N GLU A 76 2.86 28.70 16.55
CA GLU A 76 3.35 30.03 16.95
C GLU A 76 2.57 31.18 16.29
N ALA A 77 1.93 30.93 15.17
CA ALA A 77 1.06 31.88 14.47
C ALA A 77 -0.38 31.88 15.05
N GLY A 78 -0.70 30.99 15.99
CA GLY A 78 -2.04 30.81 16.56
C GLY A 78 -2.97 29.94 15.71
N ASP A 79 -2.45 29.25 14.68
CA ASP A 79 -3.21 28.32 13.85
C ASP A 79 -3.33 26.95 14.55
N ILE A 80 -4.44 26.28 14.29
CA ILE A 80 -4.71 24.95 14.81
C ILE A 80 -4.17 23.91 13.82
N VAL A 81 -3.12 23.18 14.20
CA VAL A 81 -2.47 22.17 13.37
C VAL A 81 -2.84 20.78 13.88
N LEU A 82 -3.39 19.92 13.03
CA LEU A 82 -3.79 18.57 13.42
C LEU A 82 -2.57 17.71 13.82
N ILE A 83 -2.74 16.93 14.87
CA ILE A 83 -1.93 15.75 15.18
C ILE A 83 -2.64 14.54 14.58
N ASP A 84 -3.93 14.35 14.88
CA ASP A 84 -4.78 13.29 14.34
C ASP A 84 -6.17 13.80 13.98
N GLY A 85 -6.80 13.16 12.99
CA GLY A 85 -8.16 13.47 12.56
C GLY A 85 -8.28 14.00 11.14
N GLU A 86 -7.27 13.85 10.30
CA GLU A 86 -7.26 14.30 8.89
C GLU A 86 -8.46 13.76 8.10
N ARG A 87 -8.85 12.47 8.28
CA ARG A 87 -10.06 11.90 7.63
C ARG A 87 -11.32 12.69 8.01
N ARG A 88 -11.45 13.04 9.32
CA ARG A 88 -12.59 13.83 9.81
C ARG A 88 -12.57 15.24 9.23
N LEU A 89 -11.41 15.89 9.16
CA LEU A 89 -11.27 17.20 8.53
C LEU A 89 -11.68 17.16 7.04
N ARG A 90 -11.21 16.15 6.29
CA ARG A 90 -11.58 15.99 4.88
C ARG A 90 -13.06 15.68 4.69
N GLY A 91 -13.63 14.79 5.51
CA GLY A 91 -15.05 14.49 5.51
C GLY A 91 -15.90 15.71 5.88
N ALA A 92 -15.50 16.48 6.89
CA ALA A 92 -16.19 17.70 7.29
C ALA A 92 -16.17 18.79 6.21
N ARG A 93 -15.03 18.92 5.51
CA ARG A 93 -14.93 19.82 4.33
C ARG A 93 -15.85 19.35 3.19
N ALA A 94 -15.86 18.07 2.88
CA ALA A 94 -16.72 17.50 1.85
C ALA A 94 -18.22 17.62 2.20
N ALA A 95 -18.57 17.51 3.48
CA ALA A 95 -19.93 17.71 3.99
C ALA A 95 -20.34 19.19 4.14
N GLY A 96 -19.45 20.15 3.92
CA GLY A 96 -19.72 21.57 4.09
C GLY A 96 -19.98 21.97 5.54
N LEU A 97 -19.46 21.23 6.54
CA LEU A 97 -19.63 21.54 7.95
C LEU A 97 -18.85 22.83 8.29
N PRO A 98 -19.39 23.69 9.19
CA PRO A 98 -18.73 24.95 9.55
C PRO A 98 -17.55 24.76 10.50
N THR A 99 -17.62 23.77 11.39
CA THR A 99 -16.66 23.52 12.46
C THR A 99 -16.27 22.04 12.54
N LEU A 100 -15.17 21.79 13.23
CA LEU A 100 -14.74 20.46 13.65
C LEU A 100 -14.39 20.51 15.14
N ARG A 101 -14.81 19.50 15.88
CA ARG A 101 -14.48 19.38 17.30
C ARG A 101 -13.05 18.88 17.47
N VAL A 102 -12.22 19.69 18.16
CA VAL A 102 -10.78 19.48 18.29
C VAL A 102 -10.35 19.57 19.74
N GLU A 103 -9.65 18.58 20.24
CA GLU A 103 -8.97 18.60 21.53
C GLU A 103 -7.57 19.19 21.36
N ILE A 104 -7.24 20.18 22.18
CA ILE A 104 -5.92 20.82 22.13
C ILE A 104 -4.91 20.01 22.96
N ARG A 105 -3.82 19.63 22.31
CA ARG A 105 -2.70 18.89 22.89
C ARG A 105 -1.45 19.76 22.97
N PRO A 106 -0.45 19.38 23.77
CA PRO A 106 0.86 20.03 23.72
C PRO A 106 1.43 19.99 22.29
N LYS A 107 2.14 21.07 21.93
CA LYS A 107 2.85 21.11 20.65
C LYS A 107 4.00 20.08 20.66
N PRO A 108 4.08 19.15 19.69
CA PRO A 108 5.21 18.23 19.55
C PRO A 108 6.52 19.01 19.37
N ALA A 109 7.61 18.53 19.96
CA ALA A 109 8.90 19.21 19.92
C ALA A 109 9.58 19.19 18.53
N SER A 110 9.15 18.29 17.65
CA SER A 110 9.68 18.15 16.30
C SER A 110 8.68 17.51 15.34
N GLU A 111 8.92 17.65 14.01
CA GLU A 111 8.13 16.92 13.00
C GLU A 111 8.24 15.40 13.18
N ARG A 112 9.37 14.93 13.67
CA ARG A 112 9.56 13.51 13.98
C ARG A 112 8.60 13.04 15.08
N GLU A 113 8.53 13.76 16.19
CA GLU A 113 7.62 13.47 17.30
C GLU A 113 6.16 13.57 16.85
N LEU A 114 5.81 14.61 16.09
CA LEU A 114 4.49 14.78 15.49
C LEU A 114 4.11 13.57 14.61
N TYR A 115 5.05 13.06 13.80
CA TYR A 115 4.81 11.87 12.98
C TYR A 115 4.62 10.62 13.83
N GLU A 116 5.52 10.39 14.80
CA GLU A 116 5.50 9.22 15.68
C GLU A 116 4.19 9.14 16.48
N GLU A 117 3.73 10.25 17.05
CA GLU A 117 2.46 10.34 17.79
C GLU A 117 1.26 10.07 16.87
N ALA A 118 1.19 10.74 15.73
CA ALA A 118 0.12 10.55 14.77
C ALA A 118 0.07 9.11 14.22
N ARG A 119 1.23 8.50 13.99
CA ARG A 119 1.33 7.12 13.52
C ARG A 119 0.88 6.12 14.57
N ALA A 120 1.30 6.30 15.82
CA ALA A 120 0.88 5.44 16.93
C ALA A 120 -0.64 5.38 17.02
N ALA A 121 -1.32 6.52 16.98
CA ALA A 121 -2.77 6.61 17.01
C ALA A 121 -3.45 5.87 15.82
N ASN A 122 -2.86 5.91 14.62
CA ASN A 122 -3.38 5.20 13.45
C ASN A 122 -3.15 3.68 13.54
N VAL A 123 -1.98 3.24 14.05
CA VAL A 123 -1.65 1.82 14.23
C VAL A 123 -2.58 1.17 15.27
N GLU A 124 -2.83 1.84 16.40
CA GLU A 124 -3.75 1.35 17.43
C GLU A 124 -5.16 1.12 16.87
N ARG A 125 -5.63 1.98 15.98
CA ARG A 125 -6.94 1.83 15.32
C ARG A 125 -6.92 0.86 14.13
N LYS A 126 -5.75 0.29 13.76
CA LYS A 126 -5.55 -0.54 12.55
C LYS A 126 -5.88 0.20 11.25
N ASP A 127 -5.74 1.51 11.26
CA ASP A 127 -6.05 2.40 10.15
C ASP A 127 -4.84 2.66 9.22
N GLN A 128 -3.64 2.20 9.61
CA GLN A 128 -2.40 2.42 8.87
C GLN A 128 -2.16 1.29 7.88
N SER A 129 -2.05 1.62 6.60
CA SER A 129 -1.73 0.65 5.54
C SER A 129 -0.23 0.63 5.21
N PRO A 130 0.31 -0.49 4.70
CA PRO A 130 1.69 -0.52 4.19
C PRO A 130 1.95 0.43 3.03
N LEU A 131 0.95 0.79 2.24
CA LEU A 131 1.08 1.81 1.19
C LEU A 131 1.26 3.21 1.77
N ASP A 132 0.50 3.55 2.81
CA ASP A 132 0.67 4.81 3.54
C ASP A 132 2.07 4.91 4.13
N ASP A 133 2.52 3.86 4.84
CA ASP A 133 3.86 3.78 5.40
C ASP A 133 4.93 3.93 4.31
N ALA A 134 4.81 3.23 3.19
CA ALA A 134 5.78 3.27 2.10
C ALA A 134 5.98 4.69 1.54
N LEU A 135 4.87 5.37 1.21
CA LEU A 135 4.89 6.72 0.65
C LEU A 135 5.41 7.73 1.65
N LYS A 136 4.93 7.65 2.91
CA LYS A 136 5.33 8.58 3.95
C LYS A 136 6.79 8.36 4.37
N TRP A 137 7.24 7.13 4.56
CA TRP A 137 8.64 6.86 4.92
C TRP A 137 9.62 7.30 3.84
N LYS A 138 9.28 7.14 2.55
CA LYS A 138 10.06 7.68 1.45
C LYS A 138 10.22 9.20 1.56
N GLU A 139 9.13 9.91 1.84
CA GLU A 139 9.14 11.36 2.06
C GLU A 139 10.00 11.75 3.28
N LEU A 140 9.78 11.13 4.44
CA LEU A 140 10.49 11.42 5.69
C LEU A 140 12.00 11.19 5.57
N LEU A 141 12.43 10.14 4.86
CA LEU A 141 13.83 9.86 4.55
C LEU A 141 14.40 10.89 3.58
N SER A 142 13.66 11.28 2.55
CA SER A 142 14.11 12.31 1.59
C SER A 142 14.29 13.68 2.25
N ARG A 143 13.42 14.03 3.20
CA ARG A 143 13.48 15.25 4.02
C ARG A 143 14.51 15.15 5.18
N LYS A 144 15.16 13.98 5.35
CA LYS A 144 16.11 13.70 6.44
C LYS A 144 15.53 13.85 7.84
N ILE A 145 14.20 13.74 8.01
CA ILE A 145 13.56 13.64 9.33
C ILE A 145 14.07 12.39 10.05
N TYR A 146 14.27 11.30 9.29
CA TYR A 146 15.08 10.16 9.69
C TYR A 146 16.32 10.09 8.79
N PRO A 147 17.53 10.03 9.36
CA PRO A 147 18.75 10.06 8.56
C PRO A 147 18.94 8.79 7.70
N THR A 148 18.46 7.64 8.17
CA THR A 148 18.58 6.34 7.50
C THR A 148 17.36 5.46 7.74
N GLN A 149 17.19 4.40 6.92
CA GLN A 149 16.17 3.37 7.13
C GLN A 149 16.35 2.65 8.47
N VAL A 150 17.57 2.43 8.93
CA VAL A 150 17.88 1.84 10.23
C VAL A 150 17.39 2.73 11.37
N ALA A 151 17.62 4.05 11.27
CA ALA A 151 17.14 5.01 12.25
C ALA A 151 15.60 5.06 12.29
N LEU A 152 14.95 4.98 11.14
CA LEU A 152 13.49 4.89 11.03
C LEU A 152 12.97 3.59 11.68
N ALA A 153 13.56 2.43 11.34
CA ALA A 153 13.19 1.14 11.90
C ALA A 153 13.28 1.13 13.43
N LYS A 154 14.39 1.61 13.96
CA LYS A 154 14.62 1.74 15.41
C LYS A 154 13.58 2.64 16.08
N ALA A 155 13.32 3.81 15.50
CA ALA A 155 12.38 4.79 16.06
C ALA A 155 10.95 4.25 16.12
N LEU A 156 10.53 3.48 15.10
CA LEU A 156 9.19 2.90 15.03
C LEU A 156 9.08 1.51 15.65
N ASN A 157 10.15 1.01 16.25
CA ASN A 157 10.24 -0.35 16.82
C ASN A 157 9.85 -1.44 15.81
N LEU A 158 10.39 -1.34 14.59
CA LEU A 158 10.16 -2.27 13.48
C LEU A 158 11.46 -2.96 13.06
N GLY A 159 11.34 -4.16 12.48
CA GLY A 159 12.49 -4.83 11.87
C GLY A 159 12.95 -4.11 10.59
N GLU A 160 14.27 -4.03 10.35
CA GLU A 160 14.84 -3.40 9.16
C GLU A 160 14.33 -4.03 7.85
N ASP A 161 14.19 -5.36 7.83
CA ASP A 161 13.63 -6.10 6.71
C ASP A 161 12.16 -5.72 6.43
N HIS A 162 11.35 -5.48 7.48
CA HIS A 162 9.99 -4.97 7.33
C HIS A 162 9.98 -3.58 6.69
N VAL A 163 10.83 -2.68 7.20
CA VAL A 163 10.95 -1.31 6.66
C VAL A 163 11.41 -1.33 5.21
N SER A 164 12.42 -2.12 4.87
CA SER A 164 12.93 -2.24 3.50
C SER A 164 11.86 -2.76 2.53
N ARG A 165 11.14 -3.82 2.90
CA ARG A 165 10.03 -4.37 2.08
C ARG A 165 8.87 -3.39 1.94
N THR A 166 8.56 -2.64 2.97
CA THR A 166 7.52 -1.61 2.91
C THR A 166 7.94 -0.48 1.98
N LEU A 167 9.16 0.04 2.12
CA LEU A 167 9.68 1.11 1.27
C LEU A 167 9.73 0.74 -0.20
N SER A 168 9.93 -0.55 -0.54
CA SER A 168 9.91 -1.00 -1.92
C SER A 168 8.56 -0.76 -2.61
N LEU A 169 7.46 -0.71 -1.85
CA LEU A 169 6.12 -0.41 -2.38
C LEU A 169 6.01 1.02 -2.93
N ALA A 170 6.85 1.96 -2.45
CA ALA A 170 6.88 3.33 -2.95
C ALA A 170 7.45 3.47 -4.38
N GLN A 171 7.81 2.36 -5.02
CA GLN A 171 8.17 2.28 -6.44
C GLN A 171 6.96 2.05 -7.34
N LEU A 172 5.84 1.57 -6.79
CA LEU A 172 4.62 1.34 -7.56
C LEU A 172 4.12 2.63 -8.22
N PRO A 173 3.67 2.57 -9.49
CA PRO A 173 2.98 3.67 -10.13
C PRO A 173 1.77 4.14 -9.35
N SER A 174 1.49 5.44 -9.38
CA SER A 174 0.38 6.04 -8.64
C SER A 174 -0.99 5.43 -8.99
N ARG A 175 -1.21 5.02 -10.24
CA ARG A 175 -2.45 4.35 -10.68
C ARG A 175 -2.65 3.02 -9.97
N ILE A 176 -1.59 2.20 -9.85
CA ILE A 176 -1.65 0.93 -9.13
C ILE A 176 -1.90 1.15 -7.64
N VAL A 177 -1.19 2.14 -7.04
CA VAL A 177 -1.39 2.52 -5.63
C VAL A 177 -2.84 2.93 -5.37
N GLN A 178 -3.40 3.79 -6.21
CA GLN A 178 -4.79 4.24 -6.09
C GLN A 178 -5.77 3.10 -6.28
N ALA A 179 -5.58 2.27 -7.31
CA ALA A 179 -6.44 1.11 -7.54
C ALA A 179 -6.41 0.11 -6.38
N ALA A 180 -5.23 -0.21 -5.83
CA ALA A 180 -5.12 -1.14 -4.70
C ALA A 180 -5.71 -0.55 -3.40
N ALA A 181 -5.63 0.77 -3.20
CA ALA A 181 -6.13 1.44 -2.01
C ALA A 181 -7.66 1.41 -1.87
N GLU A 182 -8.40 1.21 -2.96
CA GLU A 182 -9.87 1.04 -2.93
C GLU A 182 -10.30 -0.31 -2.35
N TYR A 183 -9.37 -1.27 -2.19
CA TYR A 183 -9.66 -2.64 -1.77
C TYR A 183 -8.87 -3.01 -0.51
N PRO A 184 -9.45 -2.84 0.69
CA PRO A 184 -8.78 -3.11 1.97
C PRO A 184 -8.19 -4.52 2.09
N GLU A 185 -8.80 -5.52 1.46
CA GLU A 185 -8.34 -6.90 1.43
C GLU A 185 -7.00 -7.10 0.71
N LEU A 186 -6.63 -6.18 -0.19
CA LEU A 186 -5.36 -6.20 -0.90
C LEU A 186 -4.22 -5.52 -0.13
N LEU A 187 -4.52 -4.79 0.95
CA LEU A 187 -3.55 -3.94 1.65
C LEU A 187 -2.61 -4.68 2.60
N SER A 188 -2.53 -6.00 2.54
CA SER A 188 -1.48 -6.70 3.30
C SER A 188 -0.11 -6.52 2.65
N LEU A 189 0.96 -6.40 3.46
CA LEU A 189 2.32 -6.25 2.95
C LEU A 189 2.73 -7.37 1.99
N LYS A 190 2.28 -8.60 2.23
CA LYS A 190 2.56 -9.77 1.36
C LYS A 190 1.90 -9.62 0.00
N MET A 191 0.63 -9.22 -0.03
CA MET A 191 -0.12 -9.02 -1.28
C MET A 191 0.47 -7.88 -2.09
N LEU A 192 0.72 -6.74 -1.45
CA LEU A 192 1.29 -5.56 -2.11
C LEU A 192 2.68 -5.83 -2.70
N ASN A 193 3.54 -6.59 -2.00
CA ASN A 193 4.82 -7.00 -2.57
C ASN A 193 4.64 -7.96 -3.76
N ALA A 194 3.69 -8.88 -3.71
CA ALA A 194 3.41 -9.75 -4.85
C ALA A 194 2.90 -8.95 -6.07
N ILE A 195 2.05 -7.94 -5.85
CA ILE A 195 1.59 -7.00 -6.88
C ILE A 195 2.77 -6.21 -7.45
N ARG A 196 3.66 -5.67 -6.59
CA ARG A 196 4.86 -4.94 -7.02
C ARG A 196 5.78 -5.81 -7.89
N GLU A 197 6.05 -7.03 -7.44
CA GLU A 197 6.87 -7.97 -8.18
C GLU A 197 6.22 -8.41 -9.52
N PHE A 198 4.90 -8.45 -9.60
CA PHE A 198 4.17 -8.71 -10.84
C PHE A 198 4.29 -7.51 -11.79
N TRP A 199 4.18 -6.29 -11.26
CA TRP A 199 4.39 -5.07 -12.04
C TRP A 199 5.78 -4.99 -12.66
N GLU A 200 6.83 -5.37 -11.95
CA GLU A 200 8.19 -5.40 -12.50
C GLU A 200 8.35 -6.31 -13.72
N VAL A 201 7.51 -7.33 -13.85
CA VAL A 201 7.56 -8.32 -14.95
C VAL A 201 6.61 -7.95 -16.08
N LYS A 202 5.43 -7.42 -15.77
CA LYS A 202 4.32 -7.27 -16.69
C LYS A 202 3.96 -5.81 -17.03
N GLY A 203 4.47 -4.87 -16.25
CA GLY A 203 4.14 -3.46 -16.44
C GLY A 203 2.83 -3.04 -15.80
N GLU A 204 2.43 -1.79 -16.06
CA GLU A 204 1.37 -1.12 -15.33
C GLU A 204 -0.02 -1.64 -15.70
N GLU A 205 -0.33 -1.79 -17.00
CA GLU A 205 -1.68 -2.12 -17.46
C GLU A 205 -2.12 -3.53 -17.00
N GLU A 206 -1.28 -4.55 -17.21
CA GLU A 206 -1.61 -5.91 -16.75
C GLU A 206 -1.66 -6.01 -15.23
N THR A 207 -0.93 -5.14 -14.52
CA THR A 207 -1.00 -5.10 -13.06
C THR A 207 -2.30 -4.47 -12.58
N LEU A 208 -2.82 -3.45 -13.26
CA LEU A 208 -4.14 -2.89 -12.96
C LEU A 208 -5.25 -3.93 -13.17
N GLU A 209 -5.19 -4.67 -14.28
CA GLU A 209 -6.12 -5.79 -14.51
C GLU A 209 -6.02 -6.84 -13.40
N LEU A 210 -4.79 -7.19 -12.98
CA LEU A 210 -4.56 -8.12 -11.87
C LEU A 210 -5.18 -7.62 -10.56
N VAL A 211 -5.01 -6.34 -10.21
CA VAL A 211 -5.58 -5.73 -9.00
C VAL A 211 -7.10 -5.83 -9.01
N LEU A 212 -7.74 -5.48 -10.13
CA LEU A 212 -9.19 -5.56 -10.30
C LEU A 212 -9.70 -7.01 -10.23
N ASP A 213 -8.99 -7.96 -10.87
CA ASP A 213 -9.32 -9.38 -10.80
C ASP A 213 -9.17 -9.91 -9.37
N ALA A 214 -8.09 -9.55 -8.68
CA ALA A 214 -7.84 -9.96 -7.30
C ALA A 214 -8.93 -9.48 -6.34
N ALA A 215 -9.37 -8.24 -6.50
CA ALA A 215 -10.47 -7.68 -5.71
C ALA A 215 -11.81 -8.39 -5.97
N LYS A 216 -12.10 -8.73 -7.23
CA LYS A 216 -13.35 -9.41 -7.61
C LYS A 216 -13.38 -10.87 -7.21
N THR A 217 -12.28 -11.59 -7.35
CA THR A 217 -12.21 -13.04 -7.20
C THR A 217 -11.68 -13.49 -5.85
N GLY A 218 -11.12 -12.58 -5.05
CA GLY A 218 -10.54 -12.89 -3.74
C GLY A 218 -9.26 -13.74 -3.81
N ILE A 219 -8.54 -13.72 -4.94
CA ILE A 219 -7.28 -14.47 -5.06
C ILE A 219 -6.25 -13.97 -4.04
N GLY A 220 -5.51 -14.92 -3.47
CA GLY A 220 -4.50 -14.62 -2.47
C GLY A 220 -3.13 -14.25 -3.07
N TYR A 221 -2.23 -13.77 -2.22
CA TYR A 221 -0.86 -13.40 -2.64
C TYR A 221 -0.10 -14.56 -3.31
N ARG A 222 -0.42 -15.83 -2.97
CA ARG A 222 0.21 -17.01 -3.59
C ARG A 222 -0.17 -17.16 -5.05
N ASP A 223 -1.41 -16.84 -5.40
CA ASP A 223 -1.91 -16.90 -6.77
C ASP A 223 -1.29 -15.78 -7.60
N VAL A 224 -1.19 -14.57 -7.06
CA VAL A 224 -0.47 -13.45 -7.69
C VAL A 224 1.00 -13.82 -7.94
N ALA A 225 1.68 -14.38 -6.93
CA ALA A 225 3.06 -14.84 -7.07
C ALA A 225 3.22 -15.97 -8.10
N ALA A 226 2.24 -16.88 -8.20
CA ALA A 226 2.21 -17.92 -9.22
C ALA A 226 2.04 -17.35 -10.64
N ARG A 227 1.13 -16.37 -10.81
CA ARG A 227 0.94 -15.64 -12.08
C ARG A 227 2.23 -14.90 -12.48
N ARG A 228 2.91 -14.22 -11.54
CA ARG A 228 4.21 -13.60 -11.79
C ARG A 228 5.24 -14.62 -12.27
N LYS A 229 5.35 -15.77 -11.57
CA LYS A 229 6.31 -16.82 -11.93
C LYS A 229 6.03 -17.41 -13.31
N ALA A 230 4.76 -17.57 -13.67
CA ALA A 230 4.36 -18.02 -15.00
C ALA A 230 4.72 -16.96 -16.06
N ALA A 231 4.49 -15.69 -15.78
CA ALA A 231 4.83 -14.57 -16.64
C ALA A 231 6.34 -14.43 -16.85
N ALA A 232 7.14 -14.52 -15.76
CA ALA A 232 8.61 -14.42 -15.82
C ALA A 232 9.26 -15.60 -16.55
N LYS A 233 8.64 -16.79 -16.53
CA LYS A 233 9.14 -17.93 -17.28
C LYS A 233 9.03 -17.74 -18.79
N GLY A 234 8.34 -16.70 -19.26
CA GLY A 234 7.94 -16.57 -20.64
C GLY A 234 7.20 -17.82 -21.08
N THR A 235 6.45 -17.82 -22.11
CA THR A 235 6.06 -19.04 -22.81
C THR A 235 7.30 -19.59 -23.56
N VAL A 236 8.24 -20.16 -22.83
CA VAL A 236 9.10 -21.17 -23.44
C VAL A 236 8.12 -22.30 -23.74
N LYS A 237 7.48 -22.22 -24.91
CA LYS A 237 6.89 -23.39 -25.51
C LYS A 237 8.02 -24.40 -25.48
N ARG A 238 7.90 -25.45 -24.64
CA ARG A 238 8.86 -26.56 -24.72
C ARG A 238 8.78 -27.01 -26.14
N PRO A 239 9.91 -26.99 -26.92
CA PRO A 239 9.86 -27.36 -28.31
C PRO A 239 9.21 -28.73 -28.39
N ARG A 240 8.23 -28.89 -29.26
CA ARG A 240 7.57 -30.17 -29.46
C ARG A 240 8.62 -31.15 -29.90
N SER A 241 8.85 -32.19 -29.13
CA SER A 241 9.78 -33.26 -29.51
C SER A 241 8.99 -34.46 -29.98
N THR A 242 9.36 -34.99 -31.13
CA THR A 242 8.96 -36.33 -31.55
C THR A 242 9.76 -37.32 -30.73
N ARG A 243 9.11 -38.29 -30.13
CA ARG A 243 9.74 -39.30 -29.27
C ARG A 243 9.54 -40.66 -29.88
N GLU A 244 10.63 -41.38 -30.12
CA GLU A 244 10.60 -42.76 -30.53
C GLU A 244 11.32 -43.63 -29.50
N GLN A 245 10.67 -44.74 -29.12
CA GLN A 245 11.28 -45.75 -28.26
C GLN A 245 12.17 -46.64 -29.11
N LEU A 246 13.40 -46.77 -28.68
CA LEU A 246 14.39 -47.61 -29.36
C LEU A 246 14.66 -48.87 -28.56
N SER A 247 14.79 -50.00 -29.26
CA SER A 247 15.29 -51.25 -28.69
C SER A 247 16.36 -51.81 -29.62
N PHE A 248 17.56 -52.04 -29.08
CA PHE A 248 18.68 -52.56 -29.87
C PHE A 248 19.53 -53.48 -29.01
N ARG A 249 19.71 -54.74 -29.48
CA ARG A 249 20.52 -55.77 -28.79
C ARG A 249 20.30 -55.86 -27.30
N GLY A 250 19.04 -55.83 -26.85
CA GLY A 250 18.65 -55.90 -25.44
C GLY A 250 18.67 -54.57 -24.66
N ALA A 251 19.28 -53.53 -25.22
CA ALA A 251 19.24 -52.18 -24.68
C ALA A 251 17.92 -51.49 -25.00
N LYS A 252 17.43 -50.64 -24.07
CA LYS A 252 16.28 -49.80 -24.28
C LYS A 252 16.71 -48.35 -24.32
N GLY A 253 16.08 -47.54 -25.18
CA GLY A 253 16.41 -46.15 -25.30
C GLY A 253 15.28 -45.29 -25.84
N GLU A 254 15.54 -44.01 -25.89
CA GLU A 254 14.64 -42.98 -26.38
C GLU A 254 15.40 -42.07 -27.34
N PHE A 255 14.81 -41.83 -28.50
CA PHE A 255 15.27 -40.84 -29.46
C PHE A 255 14.29 -39.67 -29.42
N LYS A 256 14.80 -38.46 -29.31
CA LYS A 256 14.00 -37.22 -29.35
C LYS A 256 14.54 -36.31 -30.43
N SER A 257 13.67 -35.88 -31.30
CA SER A 257 13.96 -34.85 -32.31
C SER A 257 13.13 -33.62 -32.00
N PHE A 258 13.77 -32.46 -32.02
CA PHE A 258 13.16 -31.16 -31.78
C PHE A 258 13.18 -30.36 -33.07
N GLU A 259 12.05 -30.33 -33.78
CA GLU A 259 11.96 -29.74 -35.12
C GLU A 259 12.19 -28.22 -35.13
N GLU A 260 11.86 -27.54 -34.00
CA GLU A 260 11.95 -26.07 -33.90
C GLU A 260 13.39 -25.55 -33.73
N ASP A 261 14.28 -26.29 -33.07
CA ASP A 261 15.68 -25.90 -32.81
C ASP A 261 16.72 -26.82 -33.38
N GLY A 262 16.30 -27.85 -34.16
CA GLY A 262 17.19 -28.81 -34.81
C GLY A 262 17.93 -29.74 -33.85
N ARG A 263 17.57 -29.76 -32.57
CA ARG A 263 18.23 -30.55 -31.54
C ARG A 263 17.80 -32.03 -31.61
N ILE A 264 18.76 -32.92 -31.45
CA ILE A 264 18.54 -34.36 -31.36
C ILE A 264 19.14 -34.88 -30.07
N GLU A 265 18.38 -35.68 -29.35
CA GLU A 265 18.82 -36.38 -28.13
C GLU A 265 18.61 -37.89 -28.33
N LEU A 266 19.72 -38.66 -28.24
CA LEU A 266 19.69 -40.12 -28.21
C LEU A 266 20.14 -40.61 -26.84
N LYS A 267 19.30 -41.42 -26.19
CA LYS A 267 19.60 -42.00 -24.89
C LYS A 267 19.39 -43.53 -24.96
N LEU A 268 20.45 -44.29 -24.81
CA LEU A 268 20.41 -45.73 -24.72
C LEU A 268 20.93 -46.20 -23.36
N LYS A 269 20.30 -47.20 -22.79
CA LYS A 269 20.67 -47.79 -21.49
C LYS A 269 20.72 -49.30 -21.60
N GLY A 270 21.70 -49.94 -20.91
CA GLY A 270 21.84 -51.38 -20.87
C GLY A 270 22.60 -51.94 -22.08
N LEU A 271 23.41 -51.11 -22.77
CA LEU A 271 24.34 -51.59 -23.78
C LEU A 271 25.54 -52.32 -23.12
N ALA A 272 26.00 -53.40 -23.75
CA ALA A 272 27.28 -53.99 -23.43
C ALA A 272 28.42 -53.02 -23.86
N PRO A 273 29.58 -52.98 -23.16
CA PRO A 273 30.64 -52.00 -23.39
C PRO A 273 31.15 -51.97 -24.84
N ASP A 274 31.30 -53.14 -25.46
CA ASP A 274 31.73 -53.32 -26.86
C ASP A 274 30.72 -52.74 -27.86
N VAL A 275 29.43 -52.98 -27.60
CA VAL A 275 28.34 -52.45 -28.43
C VAL A 275 28.22 -50.93 -28.28
N ALA A 276 28.42 -50.41 -27.04
CA ALA A 276 28.43 -48.97 -26.78
C ALA A 276 29.58 -48.27 -27.53
N ALA A 277 30.76 -48.87 -27.56
CA ALA A 277 31.91 -48.38 -28.32
C ALA A 277 31.63 -48.37 -29.84
N GLU A 278 31.08 -49.45 -30.40
CA GLU A 278 30.70 -49.56 -31.82
C GLU A 278 29.69 -48.46 -32.22
N ILE A 279 28.68 -48.22 -31.40
CA ILE A 279 27.67 -47.18 -31.68
C ILE A 279 28.28 -45.76 -31.58
N SER A 280 29.14 -45.54 -30.57
CA SER A 280 29.81 -44.24 -30.41
C SER A 280 30.70 -43.92 -31.60
N GLU A 281 31.46 -44.90 -32.10
CA GLU A 281 32.31 -44.75 -33.27
C GLU A 281 31.48 -44.42 -34.52
N LYS A 282 30.37 -45.11 -34.74
CA LYS A 282 29.47 -44.85 -35.85
C LYS A 282 28.82 -43.48 -35.81
N ILE A 283 28.43 -43.05 -34.62
CA ILE A 283 27.85 -41.69 -34.42
C ILE A 283 28.92 -40.62 -34.69
N LEU A 284 30.14 -40.81 -34.17
CA LEU A 284 31.24 -39.87 -34.39
C LEU A 284 31.68 -39.81 -35.85
N ALA A 285 31.57 -40.92 -36.59
CA ALA A 285 31.88 -40.97 -38.02
C ALA A 285 30.91 -40.13 -38.87
N LEU A 286 29.72 -39.82 -38.37
CA LEU A 286 28.78 -38.92 -39.06
C LEU A 286 29.21 -37.44 -38.95
N PHE A 287 30.14 -37.11 -38.03
CA PHE A 287 30.65 -35.77 -37.80
C PHE A 287 32.16 -35.74 -38.04
N PRO A 288 32.63 -35.68 -39.32
CA PRO A 288 34.06 -35.60 -39.59
C PRO A 288 34.66 -34.37 -38.90
N LYS A 289 35.80 -34.58 -38.24
CA LYS A 289 36.55 -33.45 -37.66
C LYS A 289 37.07 -32.60 -38.83
N GLU A 290 36.72 -31.31 -38.83
CA GLU A 290 37.37 -30.32 -39.67
C GLU A 290 38.87 -30.23 -39.37
#